data_ac2047b97421391f6d0181784bf5e2d0
#
_entry.id   ac2047b97421391f6d0181784bf5e2d0
#
_cell.length_a   1.000
_cell.length_b   1.000
_cell.length_c   1.000
_cell.angle_alpha   90.00
_cell.angle_beta   90.00
_cell.angle_gamma   90.00
#
_symmetry.space_group_name_H-M   'P 1'
#
loop_
_entity.id
_entity.type
_entity.pdbx_description
1 polymer ?
#
loop_
_entity_poly.entity_id
_entity_poly.type
_entity_poly.pdbx_seq_one_letter_code
_entity_poly.pdbx_strand_id
1 'polypeptide(L)'
;MSKTENYAAEIIRRFGGQSALGDLIGKRQSTIQHWVKTGRIPSQWHSRLIDLARKRGISLEAGDLVDSIIPDIEPSDGKLGILIVGLGAVASTFIAGVEHVRRGMGQPVGSLTQMSTIRIGKRSQDNSPLIRDFVPLAGLDQLVFGAWDPIPDNAYQAAIKCGVLDQHSDIEPIADFLKAIKPMPAVFDNEYVRRIEGTNTKQSLTKLALVDAVREDIQRFKQENGCDRLVMVWCASTEKFIVESEVHRDLESFVGGLHDNHENISPSMIYAYAALMEGIPFANGAPNLAVDTPALEKLARDNGVPICGKDFKTGQTLVKTVIAPMLKARMLGLSGWFSTNILGNRDGEVLDEPENFKTKEESKLGVLEYILQPEKHPDLYGDAYHKVRINYYPPRGDDKEGWDNIDLFGWLGRRMQLKIDFLCSDSILAAPLVLDLALFMDLAKRSGMSGIQEWLSFYFKSPQYAEGLYPEHDLFIQQTKLKNTLRWLMNEDQITHLGMDYYRSE
;
A
#
# COMPACT_ATOMS: atom_id res chain seq x y z
N MET A 1 -25.14 5.43 -15.49
CA MET A 1 -24.65 4.16 -16.09
C MET A 1 -24.13 4.48 -17.50
N SER A 2 -22.88 4.88 -17.62
CA SER A 2 -22.17 5.02 -18.90
C SER A 2 -21.76 3.60 -19.31
N LYS A 3 -22.25 3.12 -20.46
CA LYS A 3 -21.75 1.92 -21.12
C LYS A 3 -20.29 2.16 -21.50
N THR A 4 -19.35 1.62 -20.74
CA THR A 4 -17.96 1.43 -21.19
C THR A 4 -18.02 0.59 -22.45
N GLU A 5 -17.80 1.18 -23.61
CA GLU A 5 -17.74 0.44 -24.86
C GLU A 5 -16.54 -0.50 -24.79
N ASN A 6 -16.82 -1.79 -24.88
CA ASN A 6 -15.82 -2.85 -24.89
C ASN A 6 -14.98 -2.71 -26.19
N TYR A 7 -13.76 -2.13 -26.08
CA TYR A 7 -12.91 -1.82 -27.23
C TYR A 7 -12.59 -3.07 -28.05
N ALA A 8 -12.41 -4.24 -27.41
CA ALA A 8 -12.18 -5.47 -28.11
C ALA A 8 -13.37 -5.85 -29.00
N ALA A 9 -14.60 -5.63 -28.51
CA ALA A 9 -15.81 -5.85 -29.29
C ALA A 9 -15.90 -4.87 -30.49
N GLU A 10 -15.54 -3.61 -30.28
CA GLU A 10 -15.51 -2.59 -31.33
C GLU A 10 -14.51 -2.93 -32.44
N ILE A 11 -13.27 -3.27 -32.06
CA ILE A 11 -12.24 -3.66 -33.03
C ILE A 11 -12.65 -4.92 -33.79
N ILE A 12 -13.15 -5.94 -33.09
CA ILE A 12 -13.61 -7.19 -33.70
C ILE A 12 -14.74 -6.90 -34.69
N ARG A 13 -15.62 -5.93 -34.41
CA ARG A 13 -16.69 -5.49 -35.32
C ARG A 13 -16.12 -4.85 -36.59
N ARG A 14 -15.06 -4.02 -36.48
CA ARG A 14 -14.38 -3.42 -37.66
C ARG A 14 -13.81 -4.47 -38.60
N PHE A 15 -13.45 -5.67 -38.10
CA PHE A 15 -13.00 -6.80 -38.91
C PHE A 15 -14.13 -7.73 -39.41
N GLY A 16 -15.41 -7.35 -39.23
CA GLY A 16 -16.57 -8.13 -39.67
C GLY A 16 -17.10 -9.14 -38.65
N GLY A 17 -16.69 -9.02 -37.38
CA GLY A 17 -17.19 -9.85 -36.27
C GLY A 17 -16.27 -11.01 -35.89
N GLN A 18 -16.72 -11.78 -34.89
CA GLN A 18 -15.88 -12.79 -34.25
C GLN A 18 -15.40 -13.91 -35.19
N SER A 19 -16.31 -14.41 -36.02
CA SER A 19 -15.96 -15.49 -37.01
C SER A 19 -15.00 -14.99 -38.04
N ALA A 20 -15.29 -13.81 -38.64
CA ALA A 20 -14.45 -13.22 -39.69
C ALA A 20 -13.02 -12.94 -39.19
N LEU A 21 -12.90 -12.38 -37.99
CA LEU A 21 -11.58 -12.15 -37.39
C LEU A 21 -10.89 -13.47 -37.05
N GLY A 22 -11.62 -14.45 -36.53
CA GLY A 22 -11.09 -15.77 -36.21
C GLY A 22 -10.46 -16.44 -37.48
N ASP A 23 -11.14 -16.42 -38.59
CA ASP A 23 -10.67 -16.94 -39.85
C ASP A 23 -9.42 -16.21 -40.37
N LEU A 24 -9.39 -14.88 -40.21
CA LEU A 24 -8.27 -14.03 -40.61
C LEU A 24 -6.96 -14.29 -39.88
N ILE A 25 -7.05 -14.59 -38.59
CA ILE A 25 -5.88 -14.80 -37.74
C ILE A 25 -5.61 -16.26 -37.44
N GLY A 26 -6.44 -17.19 -37.96
CA GLY A 26 -6.31 -18.63 -37.75
C GLY A 26 -6.65 -19.06 -36.32
N LYS A 27 -7.67 -18.43 -35.69
CA LYS A 27 -8.13 -18.76 -34.36
C LYS A 27 -9.61 -19.15 -34.35
N ARG A 28 -9.99 -20.03 -33.40
CA ARG A 28 -11.40 -20.42 -33.21
C ARG A 28 -12.23 -19.22 -32.75
N GLN A 29 -13.48 -19.16 -33.16
CA GLN A 29 -14.44 -18.11 -32.72
C GLN A 29 -14.51 -18.01 -31.20
N SER A 30 -14.42 -19.12 -30.45
CA SER A 30 -14.41 -19.12 -28.99
C SER A 30 -13.25 -18.32 -28.39
N THR A 31 -12.09 -18.29 -29.05
CA THR A 31 -10.95 -17.45 -28.62
C THR A 31 -11.29 -15.97 -28.79
N ILE A 32 -11.89 -15.60 -29.92
CA ILE A 32 -12.30 -14.21 -30.18
C ILE A 32 -13.44 -13.79 -29.26
N GLN A 33 -14.36 -14.71 -28.98
CA GLN A 33 -15.43 -14.48 -28.00
C GLN A 33 -14.89 -14.25 -26.59
N HIS A 34 -13.81 -14.95 -26.21
CA HIS A 34 -13.13 -14.71 -24.94
C HIS A 34 -12.57 -13.27 -24.88
N TRP A 35 -11.97 -12.76 -25.97
CA TRP A 35 -11.50 -11.36 -26.02
C TRP A 35 -12.65 -10.35 -25.87
N VAL A 36 -13.80 -10.62 -26.50
CA VAL A 36 -15.00 -9.80 -26.28
C VAL A 36 -15.48 -9.86 -24.83
N LYS A 37 -15.50 -11.07 -24.24
CA LYS A 37 -15.95 -11.25 -22.85
C LYS A 37 -15.03 -10.58 -21.84
N THR A 38 -13.71 -10.62 -22.08
CA THR A 38 -12.70 -10.01 -21.19
C THR A 38 -12.45 -8.54 -21.49
N GLY A 39 -12.98 -8.02 -22.59
CA GLY A 39 -12.74 -6.65 -23.06
C GLY A 39 -11.33 -6.43 -23.61
N ARG A 40 -10.48 -7.46 -23.77
CA ARG A 40 -9.06 -7.31 -24.06
C ARG A 40 -8.61 -8.19 -25.23
N ILE A 41 -7.82 -7.59 -26.14
CA ILE A 41 -7.09 -8.29 -27.19
C ILE A 41 -5.65 -8.46 -26.72
N PRO A 42 -5.12 -9.71 -26.62
CA PRO A 42 -3.75 -9.93 -26.16
C PRO A 42 -2.71 -9.21 -27.03
N SER A 43 -1.73 -8.55 -26.42
CA SER A 43 -0.74 -7.69 -27.08
C SER A 43 0.06 -8.38 -28.19
N GLN A 44 0.28 -9.68 -28.08
CA GLN A 44 0.92 -10.49 -29.13
C GLN A 44 0.17 -10.45 -30.48
N TRP A 45 -1.09 -10.02 -30.50
CA TRP A 45 -1.90 -9.89 -31.71
C TRP A 45 -1.93 -8.47 -32.26
N HIS A 46 -1.50 -7.46 -31.50
CA HIS A 46 -1.65 -6.06 -31.87
C HIS A 46 -0.97 -5.72 -33.20
N SER A 47 0.32 -6.03 -33.36
CA SER A 47 1.04 -5.76 -34.60
C SER A 47 0.41 -6.46 -35.81
N ARG A 48 -0.04 -7.72 -35.63
CA ARG A 48 -0.67 -8.50 -36.70
C ARG A 48 -2.03 -7.91 -37.08
N LEU A 49 -2.80 -7.40 -36.12
CA LEU A 49 -4.09 -6.76 -36.39
C LEU A 49 -3.92 -5.43 -37.11
N ILE A 50 -2.94 -4.61 -36.75
CA ILE A 50 -2.60 -3.38 -37.44
C ILE A 50 -2.21 -3.67 -38.92
N ASP A 51 -1.37 -4.68 -39.15
CA ASP A 51 -0.97 -5.07 -40.52
C ASP A 51 -2.15 -5.57 -41.35
N LEU A 52 -3.05 -6.35 -40.73
CA LEU A 52 -4.27 -6.83 -41.39
C LEU A 52 -5.24 -5.69 -41.69
N ALA A 53 -5.40 -4.76 -40.77
CA ALA A 53 -6.24 -3.55 -40.92
C ALA A 53 -5.73 -2.72 -42.10
N ARG A 54 -4.42 -2.44 -42.15
CA ARG A 54 -3.78 -1.68 -43.23
C ARG A 54 -4.00 -2.35 -44.59
N LYS A 55 -3.85 -3.67 -44.68
CA LYS A 55 -4.08 -4.45 -45.93
C LYS A 55 -5.53 -4.43 -46.39
N ARG A 56 -6.48 -4.17 -45.53
CA ARG A 56 -7.94 -4.16 -45.78
C ARG A 56 -8.55 -2.78 -45.80
N GLY A 57 -7.77 -1.73 -45.65
CA GLY A 57 -8.29 -0.36 -45.60
C GLY A 57 -9.15 -0.07 -44.36
N ILE A 58 -8.96 -0.86 -43.28
CA ILE A 58 -9.62 -0.64 -42.01
C ILE A 58 -8.77 0.36 -41.20
N SER A 59 -9.39 1.43 -40.72
CA SER A 59 -8.73 2.37 -39.80
C SER A 59 -8.53 1.68 -38.45
N LEU A 60 -7.27 1.41 -38.10
CA LEU A 60 -6.85 0.83 -36.83
C LEU A 60 -5.45 1.30 -36.51
N GLU A 61 -5.29 2.06 -35.46
CA GLU A 61 -3.99 2.52 -34.96
C GLU A 61 -3.56 1.73 -33.73
N ALA A 62 -2.29 1.86 -33.31
CA ALA A 62 -1.77 1.18 -32.13
C ALA A 62 -2.53 1.60 -30.85
N GLY A 63 -2.97 2.86 -30.79
CA GLY A 63 -3.79 3.39 -29.70
C GLY A 63 -5.16 2.73 -29.56
N ASP A 64 -5.77 2.29 -30.69
CA ASP A 64 -7.07 1.60 -30.66
C ASP A 64 -6.99 0.20 -30.02
N LEU A 65 -5.80 -0.40 -29.98
CA LEU A 65 -5.55 -1.76 -29.48
C LEU A 65 -5.09 -1.80 -28.02
N VAL A 66 -4.79 -0.67 -27.46
CA VAL A 66 -4.50 -0.52 -26.05
C VAL A 66 -5.80 -0.13 -25.35
N ASP A 67 -6.05 -0.72 -24.18
CA ASP A 67 -7.16 -0.35 -23.32
C ASP A 67 -6.90 1.09 -22.81
N SER A 68 -7.04 2.05 -23.67
CA SER A 68 -6.90 3.46 -23.37
C SER A 68 -8.25 4.01 -22.86
N ILE A 69 -8.79 3.39 -21.79
CA ILE A 69 -9.47 4.22 -20.82
C ILE A 69 -8.33 4.91 -20.08
N ILE A 70 -7.86 6.02 -20.64
CA ILE A 70 -7.10 7.00 -19.88
C ILE A 70 -8.03 7.39 -18.75
N PRO A 71 -7.69 7.14 -17.49
CA PRO A 71 -8.52 7.57 -16.39
C PRO A 71 -8.68 9.10 -16.52
N ASP A 72 -9.91 9.57 -16.60
CA ASP A 72 -10.19 10.99 -16.42
C ASP A 72 -9.96 11.27 -14.92
N ILE A 73 -8.86 11.93 -14.61
CA ILE A 73 -8.49 12.18 -13.22
C ILE A 73 -9.21 13.43 -12.76
N GLU A 74 -10.15 13.29 -11.84
CA GLU A 74 -10.80 14.43 -11.20
C GLU A 74 -9.75 15.38 -10.58
N PRO A 75 -9.94 16.71 -10.63
CA PRO A 75 -9.02 17.68 -10.06
C PRO A 75 -8.72 17.43 -8.56
N SER A 76 -7.52 17.81 -8.12
CA SER A 76 -7.12 17.75 -6.69
C SER A 76 -7.52 19.00 -5.90
N ASP A 77 -8.47 19.78 -6.41
CA ASP A 77 -8.91 21.03 -5.79
C ASP A 77 -9.55 20.80 -4.42
N GLY A 78 -9.51 21.84 -3.59
CA GLY A 78 -10.08 21.81 -2.25
C GLY A 78 -9.21 21.06 -1.21
N LYS A 79 -9.78 20.82 -0.03
CA LYS A 79 -9.07 20.21 1.09
C LYS A 79 -9.15 18.69 1.06
N LEU A 80 -8.02 18.05 1.36
CA LEU A 80 -7.91 16.61 1.60
C LEU A 80 -7.80 16.35 3.11
N GLY A 81 -8.81 15.75 3.70
CA GLY A 81 -8.77 15.28 5.08
C GLY A 81 -8.08 13.93 5.19
N ILE A 82 -7.07 13.84 6.04
CA ILE A 82 -6.38 12.60 6.36
C ILE A 82 -6.86 12.16 7.74
N LEU A 83 -7.63 11.09 7.77
CA LEU A 83 -8.18 10.47 8.97
C LEU A 83 -7.23 9.35 9.42
N ILE A 84 -6.65 9.50 10.60
CA ILE A 84 -5.63 8.61 11.12
C ILE A 84 -6.20 7.81 12.29
N VAL A 85 -6.17 6.50 12.21
CA VAL A 85 -6.49 5.65 13.35
C VAL A 85 -5.21 5.36 14.11
N GLY A 86 -5.11 5.86 15.34
CA GLY A 86 -3.92 5.81 16.20
C GLY A 86 -3.08 7.08 16.11
N LEU A 87 -3.15 7.95 17.12
CA LEU A 87 -2.36 9.19 17.23
C LEU A 87 -1.08 8.95 18.07
N GLY A 88 -0.34 7.89 17.70
CA GLY A 88 0.92 7.52 18.34
C GLY A 88 2.15 8.09 17.64
N ALA A 89 3.28 7.37 17.76
CA ALA A 89 4.59 7.78 17.25
C ALA A 89 4.59 8.08 15.75
N VAL A 90 4.08 7.18 14.91
CA VAL A 90 4.04 7.35 13.45
C VAL A 90 3.17 8.55 13.07
N ALA A 91 1.96 8.64 13.61
CA ALA A 91 1.01 9.69 13.27
C ALA A 91 1.49 11.07 13.70
N SER A 92 1.97 11.23 14.94
CA SER A 92 2.48 12.51 15.42
C SER A 92 3.72 12.97 14.66
N THR A 93 4.62 12.06 14.31
CA THR A 93 5.81 12.33 13.47
C THR A 93 5.42 12.74 12.06
N PHE A 94 4.44 12.04 11.45
CA PHE A 94 3.91 12.38 10.13
C PHE A 94 3.29 13.78 10.11
N ILE A 95 2.38 14.07 11.04
CA ILE A 95 1.70 15.37 11.13
C ILE A 95 2.69 16.50 11.34
N ALA A 96 3.63 16.34 12.28
CA ALA A 96 4.68 17.31 12.55
C ALA A 96 5.58 17.52 11.32
N GLY A 97 6.01 16.43 10.68
CA GLY A 97 6.85 16.49 9.48
C GLY A 97 6.21 17.26 8.32
N VAL A 98 4.92 17.04 8.06
CA VAL A 98 4.19 17.80 7.03
C VAL A 98 4.15 19.29 7.37
N GLU A 99 3.87 19.63 8.63
CA GLU A 99 3.82 21.05 9.06
C GLU A 99 5.20 21.72 8.98
N HIS A 100 6.27 21.01 9.30
CA HIS A 100 7.65 21.51 9.10
C HIS A 100 7.94 21.81 7.63
N VAL A 101 7.55 20.92 6.73
CA VAL A 101 7.74 21.14 5.28
C VAL A 101 6.92 22.34 4.80
N ARG A 102 5.67 22.48 5.25
CA ARG A 102 4.82 23.64 4.93
C ARG A 102 5.45 24.97 5.33
N ARG A 103 6.09 25.00 6.49
CA ARG A 103 6.76 26.21 7.01
C ARG A 103 8.17 26.43 6.45
N GLY A 104 8.65 25.54 5.57
CA GLY A 104 10.02 25.61 5.02
C GLY A 104 11.10 25.29 6.06
N MET A 105 10.74 24.64 7.17
CA MET A 105 11.65 24.31 8.28
C MET A 105 12.25 22.91 8.13
N GLY A 106 11.74 22.08 7.21
CA GLY A 106 12.19 20.72 6.98
C GLY A 106 12.10 20.29 5.52
N GLN A 107 12.71 19.15 5.20
CA GLN A 107 12.64 18.53 3.89
C GLN A 107 11.86 17.21 3.98
N PRO A 108 11.03 16.87 2.98
CA PRO A 108 10.23 15.65 3.00
C PRO A 108 11.04 14.39 2.63
N VAL A 109 12.18 14.19 3.32
CA VAL A 109 13.09 13.06 3.06
C VAL A 109 12.37 11.73 3.28
N GLY A 110 12.51 10.81 2.32
CA GLY A 110 11.83 9.51 2.34
C GLY A 110 10.49 9.49 1.61
N SER A 111 9.88 10.66 1.28
CA SER A 111 8.66 10.73 0.49
C SER A 111 8.97 10.66 -1.01
N LEU A 112 8.46 9.62 -1.67
CA LEU A 112 8.55 9.49 -3.12
C LEU A 112 7.72 10.55 -3.85
N THR A 113 6.53 10.85 -3.35
CA THR A 113 5.65 11.86 -3.96
C THR A 113 6.31 13.21 -4.01
N GLN A 114 7.10 13.59 -3.00
CA GLN A 114 7.67 14.93 -2.86
C GLN A 114 9.08 15.07 -3.43
N MET A 115 9.88 14.01 -3.41
CA MET A 115 11.33 14.12 -3.75
C MET A 115 11.76 13.24 -4.92
N SER A 116 11.00 12.18 -5.27
CA SER A 116 11.42 11.29 -6.34
C SER A 116 11.07 11.86 -7.71
N THR A 117 11.99 11.66 -8.65
CA THR A 117 11.72 11.93 -10.07
C THR A 117 11.13 10.71 -10.77
N ILE A 118 10.44 10.96 -11.86
CA ILE A 118 9.91 9.94 -12.75
C ILE A 118 10.37 10.22 -14.18
N ARG A 119 11.13 9.31 -14.78
CA ARG A 119 11.59 9.48 -16.16
C ARG A 119 10.43 9.31 -17.14
N ILE A 120 10.31 10.22 -18.09
CA ILE A 120 9.35 10.19 -19.19
C ILE A 120 10.13 10.02 -20.50
N GLY A 121 9.69 9.10 -21.35
CA GLY A 121 10.30 8.85 -22.63
C GLY A 121 11.68 8.20 -22.59
N LYS A 122 12.50 8.46 -23.62
CA LYS A 122 13.83 7.86 -23.80
C LYS A 122 14.87 8.50 -22.86
N ARG A 123 15.90 7.71 -22.50
CA ARG A 123 17.02 8.20 -21.66
C ARG A 123 17.72 9.42 -22.26
N SER A 124 17.82 9.48 -23.60
CA SER A 124 18.44 10.57 -24.33
C SER A 124 17.70 11.90 -24.25
N GLN A 125 16.44 11.90 -23.80
CA GLN A 125 15.60 13.12 -23.67
C GLN A 125 15.79 13.83 -22.35
N ASP A 126 16.42 13.20 -21.36
CA ASP A 126 16.69 13.73 -20.01
C ASP A 126 15.46 14.39 -19.35
N ASN A 127 14.28 13.83 -19.61
CA ASN A 127 13.02 14.32 -19.05
C ASN A 127 12.65 13.50 -17.81
N SER A 128 12.87 14.08 -16.63
CA SER A 128 12.63 13.41 -15.34
C SER A 128 12.06 14.39 -14.30
N PRO A 129 10.80 14.82 -14.46
CA PRO A 129 10.14 15.70 -13.48
C PRO A 129 10.00 15.04 -12.10
N LEU A 130 9.76 15.82 -11.06
CA LEU A 130 9.33 15.31 -9.77
C LEU A 130 7.95 14.66 -9.89
N ILE A 131 7.68 13.61 -9.10
CA ILE A 131 6.37 12.93 -9.13
C ILE A 131 5.24 13.91 -8.84
N ARG A 132 5.40 14.82 -7.85
CA ARG A 132 4.40 15.84 -7.51
C ARG A 132 4.10 16.83 -8.64
N ASP A 133 5.03 17.02 -9.57
CA ASP A 133 4.87 17.92 -10.70
C ASP A 133 4.36 17.16 -11.94
N PHE A 134 4.44 15.84 -11.93
CA PHE A 134 4.03 14.98 -13.02
C PHE A 134 2.59 14.49 -12.90
N VAL A 135 2.14 14.09 -11.70
CA VAL A 135 0.77 13.64 -11.45
C VAL A 135 0.02 14.65 -10.58
N PRO A 136 -1.29 14.85 -10.77
CA PRO A 136 -2.08 15.86 -10.05
C PRO A 136 -2.36 15.40 -8.59
N LEU A 137 -1.33 15.43 -7.74
CA LEU A 137 -1.46 15.17 -6.32
C LEU A 137 -2.06 16.37 -5.59
N ALA A 138 -2.69 16.13 -4.44
CA ALA A 138 -3.05 17.20 -3.52
C ALA A 138 -1.77 17.89 -2.99
N GLY A 139 -1.77 19.20 -2.92
CA GLY A 139 -0.69 19.97 -2.32
C GLY A 139 -0.63 19.79 -0.80
N LEU A 140 0.55 19.91 -0.21
CA LEU A 140 0.68 19.74 1.24
C LEU A 140 -0.21 20.75 2.01
N ASP A 141 -0.38 21.96 1.50
CA ASP A 141 -1.22 23.01 2.12
C ASP A 141 -2.71 22.67 2.13
N GLN A 142 -3.16 21.73 1.30
CA GLN A 142 -4.54 21.26 1.25
C GLN A 142 -4.86 20.21 2.32
N LEU A 143 -3.84 19.65 3.00
CA LEU A 143 -4.04 18.55 3.94
C LEU A 143 -4.59 19.03 5.28
N VAL A 144 -5.60 18.33 5.79
CA VAL A 144 -6.20 18.53 7.12
C VAL A 144 -6.17 17.22 7.87
N PHE A 145 -5.81 17.23 9.15
CA PHE A 145 -5.60 16.02 9.93
C PHE A 145 -6.68 15.82 10.98
N GLY A 146 -7.24 14.61 11.02
CA GLY A 146 -8.10 14.12 12.09
C GLY A 146 -7.59 12.77 12.58
N ALA A 147 -7.82 12.44 13.85
CA ALA A 147 -7.38 11.16 14.40
C ALA A 147 -8.37 10.58 15.39
N TRP A 148 -8.32 9.26 15.58
CA TRP A 148 -8.90 8.56 16.72
C TRP A 148 -7.78 7.93 17.53
N ASP A 149 -7.87 8.03 18.86
CA ASP A 149 -6.94 7.34 19.75
C ASP A 149 -7.63 7.03 21.09
N PRO A 150 -7.40 5.86 21.69
CA PRO A 150 -7.92 5.54 23.03
C PRO A 150 -7.27 6.38 24.13
N ILE A 151 -6.14 7.02 23.85
CA ILE A 151 -5.47 7.95 24.76
C ILE A 151 -5.89 9.38 24.39
N PRO A 152 -6.36 10.22 25.35
CA PRO A 152 -6.90 11.54 25.06
C PRO A 152 -5.86 12.63 24.76
N ASP A 153 -4.60 12.24 24.55
CA ASP A 153 -3.50 13.17 24.26
C ASP A 153 -3.68 13.82 22.88
N ASN A 154 -3.54 15.12 22.78
CA ASN A 154 -3.47 15.80 21.49
C ASN A 154 -2.12 15.51 20.79
N ALA A 155 -1.99 15.88 19.51
CA ALA A 155 -0.79 15.56 18.72
C ALA A 155 0.51 16.12 19.33
N TYR A 156 0.46 17.25 20.04
CA TYR A 156 1.60 17.80 20.77
C TYR A 156 2.03 16.88 21.92
N GLN A 157 1.08 16.47 22.76
CA GLN A 157 1.34 15.58 23.89
C GLN A 157 1.82 14.20 23.41
N ALA A 158 1.20 13.68 22.35
CA ALA A 158 1.60 12.43 21.73
C ALA A 158 3.03 12.49 21.19
N ALA A 159 3.41 13.55 20.48
CA ALA A 159 4.77 13.74 19.95
C ALA A 159 5.82 13.76 21.06
N ILE A 160 5.56 14.51 22.17
CA ILE A 160 6.47 14.55 23.32
C ILE A 160 6.59 13.17 23.98
N LYS A 161 5.47 12.49 24.24
CA LYS A 161 5.46 11.20 24.94
C LYS A 161 6.11 10.09 24.11
N CYS A 162 5.96 10.12 22.79
CA CYS A 162 6.57 9.14 21.91
C CYS A 162 8.09 9.33 21.76
N GLY A 163 8.60 10.56 21.93
CA GLY A 163 10.03 10.84 21.98
C GLY A 163 10.79 10.58 20.68
N VAL A 164 10.09 10.64 19.53
CA VAL A 164 10.69 10.43 18.18
C VAL A 164 11.38 11.71 17.71
N LEU A 165 10.72 12.83 17.90
CA LEU A 165 11.15 14.16 17.48
C LEU A 165 11.77 14.91 18.66
N ASP A 166 12.74 15.77 18.36
CA ASP A 166 13.33 16.64 19.40
C ASP A 166 12.31 17.69 19.83
N GLN A 167 12.13 17.83 21.16
CA GLN A 167 11.14 18.72 21.71
C GLN A 167 11.38 20.18 21.31
N HIS A 168 12.61 20.66 21.34
CA HIS A 168 12.93 22.08 21.16
C HIS A 168 13.01 22.48 19.70
N SER A 169 13.62 21.63 18.85
CA SER A 169 13.82 21.93 17.43
C SER A 169 12.63 21.57 16.57
N ASP A 170 11.90 20.48 16.92
CA ASP A 170 10.90 19.92 16.03
C ASP A 170 9.46 20.11 16.53
N ILE A 171 9.22 20.07 17.86
CA ILE A 171 7.85 20.10 18.39
C ILE A 171 7.42 21.51 18.79
N GLU A 172 8.24 22.23 19.58
CA GLU A 172 7.89 23.57 20.08
C GLU A 172 7.61 24.60 18.98
N PRO A 173 8.36 24.65 17.85
CA PRO A 173 8.10 25.64 16.78
C PRO A 173 6.71 25.52 16.13
N ILE A 174 6.07 24.35 16.24
CA ILE A 174 4.75 24.06 15.66
C ILE A 174 3.72 23.67 16.75
N ALA A 175 4.00 23.98 18.00
CA ALA A 175 3.22 23.53 19.16
C ALA A 175 1.73 23.90 19.04
N ASP A 176 1.42 25.12 18.61
CA ASP A 176 0.03 25.58 18.50
C ASP A 176 -0.77 24.75 17.48
N PHE A 177 -0.13 24.41 16.34
CA PHE A 177 -0.72 23.56 15.33
C PHE A 177 -0.99 22.15 15.89
N LEU A 178 0.00 21.54 16.53
CA LEU A 178 -0.14 20.19 17.10
C LEU A 178 -1.18 20.13 18.24
N LYS A 179 -1.25 21.16 19.11
CA LYS A 179 -2.24 21.25 20.19
C LYS A 179 -3.69 21.33 19.69
N ALA A 180 -3.89 21.86 18.49
CA ALA A 180 -5.22 21.95 17.89
C ALA A 180 -5.76 20.59 17.43
N ILE A 181 -4.88 19.62 17.15
CA ILE A 181 -5.27 18.28 16.68
C ILE A 181 -5.50 17.38 17.89
N LYS A 182 -6.78 17.16 18.22
CA LYS A 182 -7.23 16.32 19.33
C LYS A 182 -7.84 15.04 18.79
N PRO A 183 -7.57 13.88 19.41
CA PRO A 183 -8.15 12.63 18.97
C PRO A 183 -9.65 12.56 19.31
N MET A 184 -10.44 12.06 18.38
CA MET A 184 -11.80 11.60 18.62
C MET A 184 -11.77 10.31 19.45
N PRO A 185 -12.83 10.00 20.21
CA PRO A 185 -12.93 8.74 20.95
C PRO A 185 -12.81 7.53 20.00
N ALA A 186 -11.91 6.60 20.31
CA ALA A 186 -11.61 5.47 19.47
C ALA A 186 -12.58 4.29 19.66
N VAL A 187 -12.79 3.52 18.62
CA VAL A 187 -13.20 2.11 18.75
C VAL A 187 -11.96 1.36 19.22
N PHE A 188 -12.00 0.83 20.42
CA PHE A 188 -10.89 0.16 21.06
C PHE A 188 -11.38 -0.99 21.93
N ASP A 189 -10.64 -2.09 21.90
CA ASP A 189 -10.94 -3.27 22.70
C ASP A 189 -9.64 -3.92 23.17
N ASN A 190 -9.49 -4.03 24.49
CA ASN A 190 -8.31 -4.59 25.14
C ASN A 190 -8.07 -6.08 24.80
N GLU A 191 -9.08 -6.80 24.33
CA GLU A 191 -8.91 -8.18 23.90
C GLU A 191 -8.04 -8.30 22.63
N TYR A 192 -8.02 -7.23 21.81
CA TYR A 192 -7.19 -7.19 20.59
C TYR A 192 -5.83 -6.55 20.83
N VAL A 193 -5.71 -5.61 21.79
CA VAL A 193 -4.45 -4.92 22.12
C VAL A 193 -4.32 -4.81 23.64
N ARG A 194 -3.80 -5.86 24.28
CA ARG A 194 -3.83 -6.03 25.74
C ARG A 194 -2.96 -5.06 26.56
N ARG A 195 -1.88 -4.55 25.97
CA ARG A 195 -0.88 -3.70 26.68
C ARG A 195 -1.18 -2.21 26.56
N ILE A 196 -2.31 -1.83 25.98
CA ILE A 196 -2.71 -0.43 25.88
C ILE A 196 -3.95 -0.22 26.74
N GLU A 197 -3.89 0.78 27.62
CA GLU A 197 -5.04 1.26 28.35
C GLU A 197 -5.43 2.65 27.83
N GLY A 198 -6.72 2.86 27.60
CA GLY A 198 -7.23 4.13 27.11
C GLY A 198 -8.60 4.47 27.70
N THR A 199 -8.79 5.75 27.96
CA THR A 199 -10.04 6.28 28.50
C THR A 199 -10.88 7.02 27.45
N ASN A 200 -10.29 7.33 26.30
CA ASN A 200 -10.95 8.04 25.21
C ASN A 200 -11.51 7.04 24.19
N THR A 201 -12.51 6.26 24.62
CA THR A 201 -13.07 5.17 23.83
C THR A 201 -14.57 5.35 23.63
N LYS A 202 -15.05 4.87 22.45
CA LYS A 202 -16.47 4.78 22.17
C LYS A 202 -17.10 3.65 22.98
N GLN A 203 -18.22 3.92 23.59
CA GLN A 203 -19.02 2.94 24.32
C GLN A 203 -20.24 2.57 23.50
N SER A 204 -20.45 1.29 23.25
CA SER A 204 -21.62 0.79 22.54
C SER A 204 -21.94 -0.65 22.92
N LEU A 205 -23.18 -1.05 22.70
CA LEU A 205 -23.64 -2.40 22.93
C LEU A 205 -23.35 -3.32 21.73
N THR A 206 -23.16 -2.79 20.52
CA THR A 206 -22.90 -3.58 19.31
C THR A 206 -21.79 -2.98 18.47
N LYS A 207 -21.06 -3.83 17.73
CA LYS A 207 -20.03 -3.42 16.76
C LYS A 207 -20.65 -2.63 15.61
N LEU A 208 -21.89 -2.92 15.24
CA LEU A 208 -22.61 -2.15 14.23
C LEU A 208 -22.84 -0.70 14.67
N ALA A 209 -23.24 -0.49 15.92
CA ALA A 209 -23.40 0.87 16.48
C ALA A 209 -22.05 1.61 16.59
N LEU A 210 -20.93 0.89 16.79
CA LEU A 210 -19.59 1.48 16.72
C LEU A 210 -19.24 1.91 15.29
N VAL A 211 -19.62 1.14 14.27
CA VAL A 211 -19.49 1.56 12.86
C VAL A 211 -20.24 2.86 12.61
N ASP A 212 -21.51 2.95 13.04
CA ASP A 212 -22.31 4.17 12.86
C ASP A 212 -21.69 5.38 13.56
N ALA A 213 -21.18 5.19 14.78
CA ALA A 213 -20.49 6.26 15.52
C ALA A 213 -19.17 6.70 14.85
N VAL A 214 -18.46 5.80 14.16
CA VAL A 214 -17.27 6.18 13.36
C VAL A 214 -17.70 6.96 12.11
N ARG A 215 -18.76 6.53 11.43
CA ARG A 215 -19.31 7.25 10.27
C ARG A 215 -19.78 8.66 10.62
N GLU A 216 -20.43 8.84 11.77
CA GLU A 216 -20.80 10.15 12.30
C GLU A 216 -19.58 11.04 12.52
N ASP A 217 -18.51 10.50 13.11
CA ASP A 217 -17.25 11.24 13.30
C ASP A 217 -16.64 11.67 11.95
N ILE A 218 -16.64 10.78 10.97
CA ILE A 218 -16.13 11.05 9.61
C ILE A 218 -16.91 12.22 8.98
N GLN A 219 -18.23 12.15 9.01
CA GLN A 219 -19.09 13.19 8.43
C GLN A 219 -18.94 14.53 9.16
N ARG A 220 -18.89 14.50 10.50
CA ARG A 220 -18.65 15.69 11.31
C ARG A 220 -17.28 16.31 10.98
N PHE A 221 -16.21 15.52 10.96
CA PHE A 221 -14.87 16.00 10.62
C PHE A 221 -14.84 16.64 9.23
N LYS A 222 -15.46 15.99 8.24
CA LYS A 222 -15.55 16.51 6.87
C LYS A 222 -16.22 17.87 6.82
N GLN A 223 -17.35 18.03 7.52
CA GLN A 223 -18.14 19.27 7.55
C GLN A 223 -17.43 20.39 8.29
N GLU A 224 -16.96 20.13 9.52
CA GLU A 224 -16.30 21.13 10.37
C GLU A 224 -15.02 21.69 9.74
N ASN A 225 -14.27 20.87 9.00
CA ASN A 225 -13.03 21.28 8.37
C ASN A 225 -13.20 21.72 6.89
N GLY A 226 -14.38 21.53 6.32
CA GLY A 226 -14.65 21.84 4.91
C GLY A 226 -13.79 21.00 3.97
N CYS A 227 -13.65 19.69 4.28
CA CYS A 227 -12.89 18.77 3.44
C CYS A 227 -13.74 18.32 2.25
N ASP A 228 -13.19 18.42 1.05
CA ASP A 228 -13.83 17.93 -0.17
C ASP A 228 -13.64 16.42 -0.31
N ARG A 229 -12.45 15.93 0.05
CA ARG A 229 -12.04 14.54 -0.05
C ARG A 229 -11.44 14.04 1.27
N LEU A 230 -11.51 12.74 1.47
CA LEU A 230 -10.97 12.07 2.67
C LEU A 230 -10.18 10.82 2.28
N VAL A 231 -9.16 10.51 3.07
CA VAL A 231 -8.42 9.23 3.04
C VAL A 231 -8.26 8.77 4.48
N MET A 232 -8.43 7.49 4.76
CA MET A 232 -8.19 6.91 6.08
C MET A 232 -6.93 6.04 6.07
N VAL A 233 -6.07 6.23 7.09
CA VAL A 233 -4.84 5.44 7.26
C VAL A 233 -4.81 4.84 8.66
N TRP A 234 -4.63 3.54 8.73
CA TRP A 234 -4.44 2.85 10.00
C TRP A 234 -2.97 2.95 10.42
N CYS A 235 -2.70 3.66 11.52
CA CYS A 235 -1.39 3.83 12.14
C CYS A 235 -1.37 3.30 13.60
N ALA A 236 -2.48 2.70 14.06
CA ALA A 236 -2.57 2.15 15.40
C ALA A 236 -1.79 0.84 15.55
N SER A 237 -1.65 0.41 16.79
CA SER A 237 -0.90 -0.78 17.17
C SER A 237 -1.41 -2.06 16.51
N THR A 238 -0.51 -3.06 16.45
CA THR A 238 -0.82 -4.39 15.94
C THR A 238 -1.86 -5.09 16.82
N GLU A 239 -2.96 -5.52 16.23
CA GLU A 239 -3.99 -6.31 16.89
C GLU A 239 -3.58 -7.80 17.00
N LYS A 240 -4.25 -8.55 17.88
CA LYS A 240 -4.06 -10.00 18.00
C LYS A 240 -4.29 -10.71 16.66
N PHE A 241 -3.64 -11.84 16.48
CA PHE A 241 -3.77 -12.64 15.26
C PHE A 241 -5.19 -13.20 15.12
N ILE A 242 -5.81 -12.91 13.99
CA ILE A 242 -7.12 -13.45 13.58
C ILE A 242 -6.93 -14.21 12.29
N VAL A 243 -7.48 -15.42 12.23
CA VAL A 243 -7.56 -16.21 10.99
C VAL A 243 -8.89 -15.88 10.30
N GLU A 244 -8.85 -15.77 8.98
CA GLU A 244 -10.06 -15.63 8.18
C GLU A 244 -11.04 -16.76 8.48
N SER A 245 -12.31 -16.42 8.65
CA SER A 245 -13.38 -17.33 9.05
C SER A 245 -14.67 -17.03 8.29
N GLU A 246 -15.72 -17.80 8.51
CA GLU A 246 -17.02 -17.64 7.84
C GLU A 246 -17.59 -16.21 7.91
N VAL A 247 -17.34 -15.49 9.01
CA VAL A 247 -17.80 -14.10 9.16
C VAL A 247 -17.17 -13.12 8.17
N HIS A 248 -16.03 -13.49 7.56
CA HIS A 248 -15.30 -12.65 6.60
C HIS A 248 -15.61 -12.99 5.14
N ARG A 249 -16.37 -14.08 4.87
CA ARG A 249 -16.57 -14.63 3.54
C ARG A 249 -17.33 -13.69 2.60
N ASP A 250 -18.38 -13.08 3.09
CA ASP A 250 -19.25 -12.19 2.33
C ASP A 250 -19.83 -11.08 3.20
N LEU A 251 -20.41 -10.07 2.53
CA LEU A 251 -20.90 -8.88 3.22
C LEU A 251 -22.08 -9.18 4.16
N GLU A 252 -22.95 -10.13 3.82
CA GLU A 252 -24.10 -10.51 4.65
C GLU A 252 -23.60 -11.13 5.97
N SER A 253 -22.68 -12.09 5.89
CA SER A 253 -22.04 -12.71 7.05
C SER A 253 -21.29 -11.68 7.91
N PHE A 254 -20.60 -10.74 7.28
CA PHE A 254 -19.85 -9.69 7.98
C PHE A 254 -20.79 -8.75 8.75
N VAL A 255 -21.87 -8.28 8.11
CA VAL A 255 -22.85 -7.39 8.75
C VAL A 255 -23.60 -8.12 9.87
N GLY A 256 -23.96 -9.39 9.67
CA GLY A 256 -24.50 -10.23 10.74
C GLY A 256 -23.56 -10.31 11.94
N GLY A 257 -22.26 -10.53 11.68
CA GLY A 257 -21.24 -10.55 12.71
C GLY A 257 -21.05 -9.21 13.45
N LEU A 258 -21.20 -8.07 12.77
CA LEU A 258 -21.21 -6.75 13.41
C LEU A 258 -22.39 -6.60 14.37
N HIS A 259 -23.56 -7.10 13.98
CA HIS A 259 -24.76 -7.06 14.81
C HIS A 259 -24.62 -7.96 16.05
N ASP A 260 -24.06 -9.15 15.87
CA ASP A 260 -23.93 -10.17 16.90
C ASP A 260 -22.65 -10.05 17.75
N ASN A 261 -21.86 -8.98 17.54
CA ASN A 261 -20.59 -8.74 18.23
C ASN A 261 -19.56 -9.87 18.05
N HIS A 262 -19.49 -10.46 16.85
CA HIS A 262 -18.62 -11.59 16.57
C HIS A 262 -17.17 -11.31 16.93
N GLU A 263 -16.51 -12.23 17.65
CA GLU A 263 -15.17 -12.07 18.20
C GLU A 263 -14.05 -11.93 17.14
N ASN A 264 -14.28 -12.37 15.91
CA ASN A 264 -13.31 -12.24 14.81
C ASN A 264 -13.47 -10.94 14.00
N ILE A 265 -14.35 -10.03 14.41
CA ILE A 265 -14.41 -8.67 13.83
C ILE A 265 -13.65 -7.71 14.74
N SER A 266 -12.45 -7.32 14.32
CA SER A 266 -11.56 -6.44 15.08
C SER A 266 -11.92 -4.95 14.95
N PRO A 267 -11.38 -4.08 15.81
CA PRO A 267 -11.49 -2.64 15.65
C PRO A 267 -11.04 -2.14 14.27
N SER A 268 -9.93 -2.67 13.72
CA SER A 268 -9.46 -2.27 12.39
C SER A 268 -10.47 -2.58 11.27
N MET A 269 -11.19 -3.70 11.37
CA MET A 269 -12.27 -4.03 10.43
C MET A 269 -13.47 -3.09 10.56
N ILE A 270 -13.79 -2.62 11.77
CA ILE A 270 -14.87 -1.65 12.00
C ILE A 270 -14.55 -0.32 11.32
N TYR A 271 -13.33 0.21 11.48
CA TYR A 271 -12.88 1.41 10.77
C TYR A 271 -12.84 1.23 9.27
N ALA A 272 -12.32 0.10 8.80
CA ALA A 272 -12.28 -0.22 7.38
C ALA A 272 -13.69 -0.25 6.77
N TYR A 273 -14.62 -0.97 7.40
CA TYR A 273 -16.00 -1.04 6.93
C TYR A 273 -16.67 0.35 6.93
N ALA A 274 -16.49 1.15 7.99
CA ALA A 274 -17.03 2.50 8.05
C ALA A 274 -16.47 3.39 6.92
N ALA A 275 -15.16 3.34 6.66
CA ALA A 275 -14.53 4.09 5.57
C ALA A 275 -15.08 3.68 4.20
N LEU A 276 -15.20 2.37 3.93
CA LEU A 276 -15.72 1.85 2.68
C LEU A 276 -17.18 2.24 2.44
N MET A 277 -18.00 2.26 3.50
CA MET A 277 -19.39 2.71 3.42
C MET A 277 -19.51 4.22 3.12
N GLU A 278 -18.56 5.02 3.58
CA GLU A 278 -18.48 6.46 3.28
C GLU A 278 -17.74 6.76 1.95
N GLY A 279 -17.33 5.72 1.20
CA GLY A 279 -16.61 5.87 -0.06
C GLY A 279 -15.18 6.38 0.08
N ILE A 280 -14.57 6.20 1.25
CA ILE A 280 -13.25 6.74 1.62
C ILE A 280 -12.17 5.69 1.43
N PRO A 281 -11.10 5.98 0.68
CA PRO A 281 -9.94 5.11 0.55
C PRO A 281 -9.34 4.71 1.90
N PHE A 282 -8.95 3.44 2.05
CA PHE A 282 -8.38 2.91 3.28
C PHE A 282 -7.02 2.26 3.06
N ALA A 283 -6.00 2.72 3.81
CA ALA A 283 -4.66 2.14 3.83
C ALA A 283 -4.37 1.48 5.18
N ASN A 284 -4.04 0.18 5.17
CA ASN A 284 -3.70 -0.56 6.38
C ASN A 284 -2.19 -0.54 6.65
N GLY A 285 -1.74 0.28 7.61
CA GLY A 285 -0.32 0.39 7.99
C GLY A 285 0.17 -0.68 8.98
N ALA A 286 -0.72 -1.51 9.55
CA ALA A 286 -0.38 -2.59 10.47
C ALA A 286 -0.57 -3.98 9.80
N PRO A 287 -0.05 -5.07 10.39
CA PRO A 287 -0.20 -6.42 9.83
C PRO A 287 -1.58 -7.04 10.07
N ASN A 288 -2.49 -6.33 10.70
CA ASN A 288 -3.82 -6.80 11.07
C ASN A 288 -4.61 -7.31 9.86
N LEU A 289 -5.41 -8.34 10.04
CA LEU A 289 -6.48 -8.69 9.12
C LEU A 289 -7.55 -7.58 9.19
N ALA A 290 -7.71 -6.81 8.13
CA ALA A 290 -8.63 -5.67 8.06
C ALA A 290 -9.37 -5.63 6.73
N VAL A 291 -8.88 -4.84 5.75
CA VAL A 291 -9.50 -4.74 4.41
C VAL A 291 -9.18 -5.91 3.49
N ASP A 292 -8.28 -6.78 3.87
CA ASP A 292 -7.84 -7.98 3.17
C ASP A 292 -8.72 -9.22 3.50
N THR A 293 -10.02 -9.00 3.61
CA THR A 293 -11.03 -10.05 3.74
C THR A 293 -11.96 -10.05 2.53
N PRO A 294 -12.46 -11.21 2.07
CA PRO A 294 -13.33 -11.29 0.88
C PRO A 294 -14.52 -10.33 0.93
N ALA A 295 -15.16 -10.20 2.10
CA ALA A 295 -16.29 -9.29 2.31
C ALA A 295 -15.92 -7.82 2.05
N LEU A 296 -14.83 -7.34 2.66
CA LEU A 296 -14.41 -5.94 2.56
C LEU A 296 -13.75 -5.62 1.23
N GLU A 297 -12.99 -6.54 0.65
CA GLU A 297 -12.46 -6.38 -0.71
C GLU A 297 -13.58 -6.26 -1.76
N LYS A 298 -14.62 -7.09 -1.64
CA LYS A 298 -15.79 -7.00 -2.50
C LYS A 298 -16.51 -5.66 -2.30
N LEU A 299 -16.73 -5.24 -1.05
CA LEU A 299 -17.35 -3.96 -0.73
C LEU A 299 -16.58 -2.79 -1.32
N ALA A 300 -15.25 -2.83 -1.21
CA ALA A 300 -14.37 -1.80 -1.78
C ALA A 300 -14.54 -1.69 -3.31
N ARG A 301 -14.58 -2.83 -4.01
CA ARG A 301 -14.81 -2.87 -5.46
C ARG A 301 -16.21 -2.34 -5.83
N ASP A 302 -17.23 -2.82 -5.14
CA ASP A 302 -18.64 -2.47 -5.43
C ASP A 302 -18.91 -0.98 -5.19
N ASN A 303 -18.28 -0.37 -4.18
CA ASN A 303 -18.41 1.06 -3.86
C ASN A 303 -17.41 1.95 -4.62
N GLY A 304 -16.60 1.39 -5.50
CA GLY A 304 -15.58 2.17 -6.23
C GLY A 304 -14.53 2.80 -5.31
N VAL A 305 -14.09 2.09 -4.26
CA VAL A 305 -13.15 2.59 -3.25
C VAL A 305 -11.81 1.87 -3.35
N PRO A 306 -10.68 2.59 -3.49
CA PRO A 306 -9.36 1.99 -3.42
C PRO A 306 -9.02 1.55 -1.99
N ILE A 307 -8.34 0.40 -1.88
CA ILE A 307 -7.78 -0.13 -0.63
C ILE A 307 -6.34 -0.57 -0.85
N CYS A 308 -5.50 -0.48 0.17
CA CYS A 308 -4.16 -1.02 0.15
C CYS A 308 -3.70 -1.45 1.56
N GLY A 309 -2.74 -2.34 1.61
CA GLY A 309 -2.13 -2.85 2.84
C GLY A 309 -1.13 -3.95 2.47
N LYS A 310 -0.50 -4.53 3.47
CA LYS A 310 -0.52 -4.19 4.89
C LYS A 310 0.89 -4.16 5.50
N ASP A 311 1.01 -3.57 6.68
CA ASP A 311 2.26 -3.43 7.43
C ASP A 311 3.30 -2.55 6.72
N PHE A 312 3.50 -1.31 7.18
CA PHE A 312 4.46 -0.36 6.60
C PHE A 312 5.86 -0.94 6.48
N LYS A 313 6.45 -0.87 5.28
CA LYS A 313 7.76 -1.44 4.98
C LYS A 313 8.90 -0.54 5.47
N THR A 314 9.34 -0.80 6.68
CA THR A 314 10.44 -0.14 7.36
C THR A 314 11.51 -1.15 7.78
N GLY A 315 12.65 -0.71 8.29
CA GLY A 315 13.66 -1.51 8.95
C GLY A 315 14.12 -2.75 8.19
N GLN A 316 14.15 -3.89 8.86
CA GLN A 316 14.69 -5.14 8.31
C GLN A 316 13.98 -5.67 7.08
N THR A 317 12.65 -5.50 6.95
CA THR A 317 11.96 -5.97 5.76
C THR A 317 12.34 -5.14 4.53
N LEU A 318 12.58 -3.82 4.69
CA LEU A 318 13.15 -3.01 3.62
C LEU A 318 14.50 -3.60 3.17
N VAL A 319 15.39 -3.95 4.10
CA VAL A 319 16.68 -4.58 3.80
C VAL A 319 16.49 -5.92 3.07
N LYS A 320 15.58 -6.78 3.54
CA LYS A 320 15.27 -8.08 2.91
C LYS A 320 14.84 -7.92 1.45
N THR A 321 13.98 -6.94 1.16
CA THR A 321 13.47 -6.69 -0.19
C THR A 321 14.51 -6.11 -1.17
N VAL A 322 15.70 -5.79 -0.68
CA VAL A 322 16.87 -5.38 -1.49
C VAL A 322 17.89 -6.52 -1.62
N ILE A 323 18.21 -7.17 -0.50
CA ILE A 323 19.27 -8.19 -0.46
C ILE A 323 18.82 -9.52 -1.08
N ALA A 324 17.61 -9.99 -0.81
CA ALA A 324 17.13 -11.25 -1.37
C ALA A 324 17.04 -11.22 -2.91
N PRO A 325 16.53 -10.16 -3.57
CA PRO A 325 16.63 -10.02 -5.02
C PRO A 325 18.07 -10.01 -5.55
N MET A 326 19.01 -9.39 -4.83
CA MET A 326 20.43 -9.42 -5.20
C MET A 326 20.97 -10.85 -5.19
N LEU A 327 20.67 -11.66 -4.15
CA LEU A 327 21.08 -13.06 -4.09
C LEU A 327 20.53 -13.86 -5.26
N LYS A 328 19.23 -13.71 -5.53
CA LYS A 328 18.55 -14.37 -6.66
C LYS A 328 19.13 -13.94 -8.01
N ALA A 329 19.31 -12.65 -8.25
CA ALA A 329 19.86 -12.13 -9.50
C ALA A 329 21.29 -12.62 -9.77
N ARG A 330 22.08 -12.91 -8.72
CA ARG A 330 23.44 -13.43 -8.80
C ARG A 330 23.52 -14.95 -8.66
N MET A 331 22.39 -15.64 -8.51
CA MET A 331 22.31 -17.08 -8.27
C MET A 331 23.21 -17.53 -7.11
N LEU A 332 23.27 -16.73 -6.06
CA LEU A 332 23.97 -17.08 -4.82
C LEU A 332 23.02 -17.89 -3.93
N GLY A 333 23.53 -18.98 -3.35
CA GLY A 333 22.76 -19.81 -2.45
C GLY A 333 22.65 -19.22 -1.04
N LEU A 334 21.58 -19.56 -0.34
CA LEU A 334 21.30 -19.17 1.04
C LEU A 334 21.22 -20.42 1.92
N SER A 335 22.09 -20.49 2.93
CA SER A 335 22.04 -21.57 3.94
C SER A 335 21.23 -21.14 5.17
N GLY A 336 21.24 -19.85 5.51
CA GLY A 336 20.50 -19.34 6.63
C GLY A 336 20.38 -17.82 6.65
N TRP A 337 19.27 -17.35 7.24
CA TRP A 337 19.04 -15.93 7.52
C TRP A 337 18.45 -15.78 8.92
N PHE A 338 19.29 -15.31 9.85
CA PHE A 338 18.87 -15.03 11.21
C PHE A 338 18.69 -13.52 11.39
N SER A 339 17.48 -13.12 11.76
CA SER A 339 17.12 -11.72 12.01
C SER A 339 16.78 -11.52 13.48
N THR A 340 17.31 -10.47 14.10
CA THR A 340 16.83 -10.02 15.40
C THR A 340 16.50 -8.54 15.38
N ASN A 341 15.45 -8.16 16.10
CA ASN A 341 15.05 -6.78 16.32
C ASN A 341 15.01 -6.50 17.81
N ILE A 342 15.52 -5.35 18.20
CA ILE A 342 15.41 -4.81 19.56
C ILE A 342 14.73 -3.46 19.42
N LEU A 343 13.61 -3.25 20.12
CA LEU A 343 12.85 -1.99 20.08
C LEU A 343 12.25 -1.73 21.47
N GLY A 344 12.12 -0.46 21.82
CA GLY A 344 11.70 -0.04 23.17
C GLY A 344 10.42 0.80 23.18
N ASN A 345 9.81 1.03 22.02
CA ASN A 345 8.56 1.80 21.91
C ASN A 345 7.33 0.94 22.27
N ARG A 346 6.16 1.56 22.25
CA ARG A 346 4.89 0.89 22.57
C ARG A 346 4.54 -0.25 21.61
N ASP A 347 4.95 -0.19 20.34
CA ASP A 347 4.80 -1.33 19.41
C ASP A 347 5.61 -2.54 19.90
N GLY A 348 6.81 -2.30 20.43
CA GLY A 348 7.62 -3.35 21.07
C GLY A 348 6.96 -3.97 22.29
N GLU A 349 6.35 -3.15 23.14
CA GLU A 349 5.60 -3.60 24.30
C GLU A 349 4.39 -4.47 23.92
N VAL A 350 3.63 -4.05 22.90
CA VAL A 350 2.51 -4.82 22.35
C VAL A 350 2.98 -6.14 21.75
N LEU A 351 4.09 -6.14 21.03
CA LEU A 351 4.66 -7.34 20.38
C LEU A 351 5.33 -8.31 21.37
N ASP A 352 5.51 -7.94 22.62
CA ASP A 352 5.94 -8.85 23.68
C ASP A 352 4.84 -9.87 24.08
N GLU A 353 3.59 -9.61 23.68
CA GLU A 353 2.47 -10.55 23.78
C GLU A 353 2.49 -11.57 22.64
N PRO A 354 2.46 -12.91 22.94
CA PRO A 354 2.59 -13.94 21.93
C PRO A 354 1.56 -13.88 20.78
N GLU A 355 0.31 -13.51 21.07
CA GLU A 355 -0.75 -13.43 20.07
C GLU A 355 -0.56 -12.26 19.09
N ASN A 356 -0.08 -11.12 19.59
CA ASN A 356 0.25 -9.96 18.76
C ASN A 356 1.56 -10.19 18.00
N PHE A 357 2.56 -10.85 18.63
CA PHE A 357 3.81 -11.25 17.99
C PHE A 357 3.55 -12.14 16.77
N LYS A 358 2.64 -13.12 16.87
CA LYS A 358 2.33 -14.04 15.78
C LYS A 358 1.86 -13.29 14.52
N THR A 359 1.03 -12.26 14.66
CA THR A 359 0.58 -11.41 13.55
C THR A 359 1.77 -10.79 12.79
N LYS A 360 2.78 -10.34 13.53
CA LYS A 360 3.99 -9.71 12.96
C LYS A 360 4.99 -10.72 12.40
N GLU A 361 5.08 -11.90 12.99
CA GLU A 361 5.95 -12.99 12.55
C GLU A 361 5.52 -13.51 11.18
N GLU A 362 4.25 -13.82 11.00
CA GLU A 362 3.66 -14.25 9.72
C GLU A 362 3.94 -13.23 8.60
N SER A 363 3.79 -11.93 8.89
CA SER A 363 4.11 -10.85 7.94
C SER A 363 5.57 -10.83 7.49
N LYS A 364 6.51 -11.32 8.30
CA LYS A 364 7.96 -11.25 8.01
C LYS A 364 8.54 -12.51 7.39
N LEU A 365 7.95 -13.68 7.64
CA LEU A 365 8.50 -14.97 7.20
C LEU A 365 8.33 -15.19 5.70
N GLY A 366 7.18 -14.89 5.13
CA GLY A 366 6.87 -15.15 3.71
C GLY A 366 7.72 -14.36 2.72
N VAL A 367 8.32 -13.23 3.11
CA VAL A 367 9.06 -12.33 2.21
C VAL A 367 10.19 -13.05 1.44
N LEU A 368 11.01 -13.84 2.13
CA LEU A 368 12.14 -14.53 1.50
C LEU A 368 11.69 -15.64 0.55
N GLU A 369 10.65 -16.37 0.91
CA GLU A 369 10.10 -17.47 0.10
C GLU A 369 9.55 -16.96 -1.23
N TYR A 370 8.79 -15.87 -1.23
CA TYR A 370 8.26 -15.26 -2.44
C TYR A 370 9.36 -14.71 -3.37
N ILE A 371 10.43 -14.13 -2.81
CA ILE A 371 11.53 -13.58 -3.61
C ILE A 371 12.40 -14.71 -4.15
N LEU A 372 12.87 -15.60 -3.29
CA LEU A 372 13.87 -16.62 -3.62
C LEU A 372 13.29 -17.82 -4.38
N GLN A 373 12.01 -18.14 -4.13
CA GLN A 373 11.27 -19.23 -4.79
C GLN A 373 11.99 -20.59 -4.65
N PRO A 374 12.11 -21.13 -3.43
CA PRO A 374 12.84 -22.36 -3.16
C PRO A 374 12.33 -23.56 -3.96
N GLU A 375 11.04 -23.61 -4.30
CA GLU A 375 10.45 -24.63 -5.16
C GLU A 375 10.99 -24.62 -6.60
N LYS A 376 11.46 -23.45 -7.09
CA LYS A 376 12.08 -23.29 -8.42
C LYS A 376 13.60 -23.42 -8.38
N HIS A 377 14.20 -23.16 -7.23
CA HIS A 377 15.65 -23.18 -7.01
C HIS A 377 16.01 -23.99 -5.76
N PRO A 378 15.63 -25.28 -5.65
CA PRO A 378 15.81 -26.08 -4.45
C PRO A 378 17.28 -26.22 -4.02
N ASP A 379 18.21 -26.34 -4.97
CA ASP A 379 19.66 -26.47 -4.68
C ASP A 379 20.26 -25.20 -4.07
N LEU A 380 19.60 -24.04 -4.19
CA LEU A 380 20.08 -22.76 -3.70
C LEU A 380 19.36 -22.32 -2.42
N TYR A 381 18.08 -22.64 -2.29
CA TYR A 381 17.22 -22.06 -1.25
C TYR A 381 16.33 -23.07 -0.51
N GLY A 382 16.28 -24.35 -0.98
CA GLY A 382 15.37 -25.35 -0.44
C GLY A 382 15.59 -25.67 1.05
N ASP A 383 16.84 -25.68 1.50
CA ASP A 383 17.22 -25.97 2.89
C ASP A 383 17.56 -24.70 3.69
N ALA A 384 17.19 -23.50 3.23
CA ALA A 384 17.52 -22.25 3.91
C ALA A 384 16.82 -22.13 5.27
N TYR A 385 17.59 -22.01 6.35
CA TYR A 385 17.05 -21.80 7.69
C TYR A 385 16.74 -20.32 7.93
N HIS A 386 15.47 -19.97 8.07
CA HIS A 386 15.02 -18.61 8.34
C HIS A 386 14.46 -18.47 9.75
N LYS A 387 15.00 -17.53 10.54
CA LYS A 387 14.57 -17.25 11.91
C LYS A 387 14.45 -15.75 12.17
N VAL A 388 13.33 -15.34 12.76
CA VAL A 388 13.09 -13.97 13.21
C VAL A 388 12.92 -13.93 14.72
N ARG A 389 13.52 -12.94 15.37
CA ARG A 389 13.37 -12.63 16.79
C ARG A 389 13.01 -11.16 16.96
N ILE A 390 12.10 -10.85 17.88
CA ILE A 390 11.79 -9.50 18.31
C ILE A 390 11.92 -9.48 19.83
N ASN A 391 12.64 -8.49 20.34
CA ASN A 391 12.91 -8.35 21.77
C ASN A 391 12.48 -6.95 22.20
N TYR A 392 11.60 -6.86 23.18
CA TYR A 392 11.25 -5.59 23.80
C TYR A 392 12.36 -5.16 24.76
N TYR A 393 12.86 -3.94 24.56
CA TYR A 393 13.92 -3.35 25.39
C TYR A 393 13.66 -1.85 25.59
N PRO A 394 12.98 -1.44 26.67
CA PRO A 394 12.53 -0.07 26.92
C PRO A 394 13.59 1.02 26.71
N PRO A 395 14.88 0.82 27.06
CA PRO A 395 15.90 1.85 26.87
C PRO A 395 16.15 2.29 25.42
N ARG A 396 15.62 1.56 24.42
CA ARG A 396 15.71 1.95 23.00
C ARG A 396 14.73 3.04 22.60
N GLY A 397 13.63 3.26 23.33
CA GLY A 397 12.58 4.20 22.89
C GLY A 397 12.03 3.81 21.52
N ASP A 398 11.89 4.78 20.59
CA ASP A 398 11.45 4.53 19.20
C ASP A 398 12.54 3.94 18.31
N ASP A 399 13.80 3.96 18.75
CA ASP A 399 14.90 3.39 17.99
C ASP A 399 14.75 1.87 17.91
N LYS A 400 14.89 1.37 16.70
CA LYS A 400 14.85 -0.05 16.37
C LYS A 400 16.19 -0.51 15.85
N GLU A 401 16.82 -1.34 16.63
CA GLU A 401 18.05 -2.01 16.20
C GLU A 401 17.69 -3.35 15.57
N GLY A 402 18.13 -3.56 14.36
CA GLY A 402 17.94 -4.81 13.63
C GLY A 402 19.25 -5.33 13.10
N TRP A 403 19.64 -6.55 13.49
CA TRP A 403 20.76 -7.20 12.83
C TRP A 403 20.35 -8.49 12.16
N ASP A 404 20.96 -8.67 10.99
CA ASP A 404 20.80 -9.84 10.17
C ASP A 404 22.16 -10.53 10.02
N ASN A 405 22.15 -11.84 10.27
CA ASN A 405 23.24 -12.73 9.93
C ASN A 405 22.78 -13.60 8.77
N ILE A 406 23.42 -13.46 7.63
CA ILE A 406 23.05 -14.10 6.37
C ILE A 406 24.19 -15.01 5.94
N ASP A 407 23.98 -16.30 6.01
CA ASP A 407 24.95 -17.32 5.63
C ASP A 407 24.70 -17.75 4.18
N LEU A 408 25.65 -17.45 3.32
CA LEU A 408 25.58 -17.61 1.87
C LEU A 408 26.56 -18.68 1.40
N PHE A 409 26.32 -19.20 0.20
CA PHE A 409 27.32 -19.94 -0.53
C PHE A 409 27.33 -19.56 -2.01
N GLY A 410 28.50 -19.68 -2.60
CA GLY A 410 28.72 -19.33 -4.02
C GLY A 410 29.36 -20.47 -4.78
N TRP A 411 30.23 -20.12 -5.72
CA TRP A 411 30.93 -21.06 -6.58
C TRP A 411 31.55 -22.24 -5.79
N LEU A 412 31.30 -23.47 -6.23
CA LEU A 412 31.72 -24.71 -5.58
C LEU A 412 31.22 -24.89 -4.13
N GLY A 413 30.09 -24.28 -3.79
CA GLY A 413 29.53 -24.36 -2.42
C GLY A 413 30.36 -23.61 -1.36
N ARG A 414 31.25 -22.70 -1.77
CA ARG A 414 32.11 -21.98 -0.81
C ARG A 414 31.29 -20.99 -0.01
N ARG A 415 31.41 -21.10 1.32
CA ARG A 415 30.64 -20.30 2.29
C ARG A 415 31.12 -18.86 2.34
N MET A 416 30.15 -17.98 2.52
CA MET A 416 30.33 -16.54 2.73
C MET A 416 29.32 -16.10 3.80
N GLN A 417 29.53 -14.95 4.40
CA GLN A 417 28.63 -14.38 5.38
C GLN A 417 28.46 -12.88 5.11
N LEU A 418 27.22 -12.43 5.16
CA LEU A 418 26.88 -11.01 5.19
C LEU A 418 26.24 -10.70 6.55
N LYS A 419 26.74 -9.67 7.22
CA LYS A 419 26.16 -9.14 8.45
C LYS A 419 25.69 -7.72 8.22
N ILE A 420 24.50 -7.42 8.70
CA ILE A 420 23.90 -6.10 8.63
C ILE A 420 23.50 -5.72 10.05
N ASP A 421 23.93 -4.54 10.46
CA ASP A 421 23.48 -3.89 11.69
C ASP A 421 22.84 -2.57 11.28
N PHE A 422 21.56 -2.42 11.57
CA PHE A 422 20.75 -1.28 11.14
C PHE A 422 20.00 -0.71 12.34
N LEU A 423 20.51 0.39 12.89
CA LEU A 423 19.79 1.20 13.86
C LEU A 423 18.97 2.26 13.11
N CYS A 424 17.66 2.25 13.31
CA CYS A 424 16.76 3.22 12.69
C CYS A 424 15.66 3.66 13.65
N SER A 425 15.13 4.86 13.48
CA SER A 425 13.86 5.27 14.07
C SER A 425 12.73 4.79 13.16
N ASP A 426 11.92 3.86 13.66
CA ASP A 426 10.85 3.22 12.85
C ASP A 426 9.81 4.24 12.42
N SER A 427 9.45 5.18 13.30
CA SER A 427 8.45 6.23 13.01
C SER A 427 8.95 7.26 12.00
N ILE A 428 10.25 7.59 12.00
CA ILE A 428 10.86 8.46 10.99
C ILE A 428 10.83 7.81 9.60
N LEU A 429 11.03 6.49 9.52
CA LEU A 429 10.91 5.75 8.26
C LEU A 429 9.45 5.61 7.80
N ALA A 430 8.49 5.49 8.73
CA ALA A 430 7.09 5.29 8.41
C ALA A 430 6.34 6.57 8.04
N ALA A 431 6.68 7.71 8.65
CA ALA A 431 5.97 8.98 8.43
C ALA A 431 5.86 9.41 6.95
N PRO A 432 6.94 9.38 6.14
CA PRO A 432 6.82 9.68 4.71
C PRO A 432 6.01 8.66 3.92
N LEU A 433 5.92 7.40 4.38
CA LEU A 433 5.05 6.39 3.74
C LEU A 433 3.57 6.73 3.95
N VAL A 434 3.20 7.23 5.13
CA VAL A 434 1.83 7.71 5.42
C VAL A 434 1.45 8.86 4.49
N LEU A 435 2.36 9.83 4.30
CA LEU A 435 2.15 10.94 3.36
C LEU A 435 1.93 10.44 1.93
N ASP A 436 2.84 9.61 1.44
CA ASP A 436 2.77 9.09 0.08
C ASP A 436 1.50 8.28 -0.15
N LEU A 437 1.14 7.41 0.79
CA LEU A 437 -0.09 6.60 0.72
C LEU A 437 -1.34 7.47 0.73
N ALA A 438 -1.42 8.49 1.58
CA ALA A 438 -2.55 9.40 1.63
C ALA A 438 -2.75 10.12 0.26
N LEU A 439 -1.66 10.62 -0.33
CA LEU A 439 -1.70 11.31 -1.61
C LEU A 439 -2.01 10.37 -2.79
N PHE A 440 -1.43 9.18 -2.81
CA PHE A 440 -1.68 8.19 -3.86
C PHE A 440 -3.07 7.54 -3.76
N MET A 441 -3.59 7.35 -2.56
CA MET A 441 -4.94 6.83 -2.38
C MET A 441 -6.01 7.86 -2.78
N ASP A 442 -5.78 9.16 -2.53
CA ASP A 442 -6.61 10.25 -3.08
C ASP A 442 -6.54 10.26 -4.62
N LEU A 443 -5.34 10.17 -5.19
CA LEU A 443 -5.16 10.08 -6.65
C LEU A 443 -5.89 8.86 -7.24
N ALA A 444 -5.75 7.68 -6.63
CA ALA A 444 -6.41 6.46 -7.08
C ALA A 444 -7.94 6.62 -7.08
N LYS A 445 -8.51 7.22 -6.04
CA LYS A 445 -9.96 7.48 -5.95
C LYS A 445 -10.42 8.44 -7.03
N ARG A 446 -9.71 9.55 -7.23
CA ARG A 446 -10.01 10.55 -8.28
C ARG A 446 -9.84 10.01 -9.69
N SER A 447 -9.01 8.99 -9.87
CA SER A 447 -8.81 8.29 -11.14
C SER A 447 -9.83 7.16 -11.37
N GLY A 448 -10.85 7.01 -10.52
CA GLY A 448 -11.84 5.95 -10.62
C GLY A 448 -11.32 4.54 -10.31
N MET A 449 -10.13 4.39 -9.74
CA MET A 449 -9.58 3.09 -9.33
C MET A 449 -10.32 2.57 -8.11
N SER A 450 -10.49 1.25 -8.00
CA SER A 450 -11.20 0.60 -6.89
C SER A 450 -10.57 -0.72 -6.49
N GLY A 451 -10.92 -1.21 -5.28
CA GLY A 451 -10.35 -2.45 -4.75
C GLY A 451 -8.86 -2.34 -4.45
N ILE A 452 -8.17 -3.47 -4.49
CA ILE A 452 -6.76 -3.57 -4.11
C ILE A 452 -5.86 -2.77 -5.05
N GLN A 453 -5.05 -1.88 -4.48
CA GLN A 453 -4.07 -1.06 -5.18
C GLN A 453 -2.69 -1.72 -5.13
N GLU A 454 -2.49 -2.80 -5.88
CA GLU A 454 -1.22 -3.55 -5.88
C GLU A 454 0.01 -2.71 -6.28
N TRP A 455 -0.17 -1.63 -7.04
CA TRP A 455 0.92 -0.76 -7.42
C TRP A 455 1.54 -0.01 -6.24
N LEU A 456 0.84 0.00 -5.08
CA LEU A 456 1.32 0.52 -3.80
C LEU A 456 2.04 -0.54 -2.95
N SER A 457 2.26 -1.75 -3.44
CA SER A 457 3.01 -2.82 -2.76
C SER A 457 4.40 -2.40 -2.27
N PHE A 458 4.99 -1.39 -2.90
CA PHE A 458 6.26 -0.76 -2.51
C PHE A 458 6.29 -0.34 -1.02
N TYR A 459 5.15 0.06 -0.47
CA TYR A 459 5.04 0.60 0.89
C TYR A 459 4.81 -0.45 1.98
N PHE A 460 4.56 -1.71 1.62
CA PHE A 460 4.08 -2.74 2.55
C PHE A 460 5.00 -3.95 2.67
N LYS A 461 5.08 -4.50 3.89
CA LYS A 461 5.80 -5.75 4.20
C LYS A 461 5.04 -6.97 3.69
N SER A 462 3.71 -6.96 3.80
CA SER A 462 2.79 -8.00 3.31
C SER A 462 1.78 -7.36 2.36
N PRO A 463 2.18 -7.01 1.13
CA PRO A 463 1.30 -6.31 0.21
C PRO A 463 0.11 -7.17 -0.18
N GLN A 464 -1.07 -6.54 -0.23
CA GLN A 464 -2.26 -7.14 -0.83
C GLN A 464 -2.05 -7.34 -2.34
N TYR A 465 -2.64 -8.40 -2.88
CA TYR A 465 -2.54 -8.77 -4.28
C TYR A 465 -3.86 -9.36 -4.79
N ALA A 466 -4.07 -9.32 -6.10
CA ALA A 466 -5.28 -9.83 -6.70
C ALA A 466 -5.35 -11.38 -6.66
N GLU A 467 -6.56 -11.91 -6.63
CA GLU A 467 -6.81 -13.35 -6.64
C GLU A 467 -6.08 -14.06 -7.80
N GLY A 468 -5.43 -15.16 -7.52
CA GLY A 468 -4.67 -15.95 -8.49
C GLY A 468 -3.26 -15.42 -8.78
N LEU A 469 -2.83 -14.33 -8.16
CA LEU A 469 -1.46 -13.82 -8.21
C LEU A 469 -0.70 -14.20 -6.94
N TYR A 470 0.58 -13.86 -6.89
CA TYR A 470 1.40 -13.92 -5.68
C TYR A 470 1.95 -12.51 -5.36
N PRO A 471 2.25 -12.20 -4.09
CA PRO A 471 2.74 -10.89 -3.73
C PRO A 471 4.14 -10.64 -4.31
N GLU A 472 4.34 -9.47 -4.94
CA GLU A 472 5.67 -9.02 -5.36
C GLU A 472 6.39 -8.39 -4.18
N HIS A 473 7.61 -8.83 -3.90
CA HIS A 473 8.44 -8.34 -2.81
C HIS A 473 9.79 -7.75 -3.24
N ASP A 474 10.18 -7.89 -4.52
CA ASP A 474 11.37 -7.20 -5.04
C ASP A 474 11.11 -5.68 -5.05
N LEU A 475 11.89 -4.93 -4.26
CA LEU A 475 11.71 -3.49 -4.08
C LEU A 475 11.79 -2.72 -5.40
N PHE A 476 12.67 -3.14 -6.31
CA PHE A 476 12.88 -2.43 -7.58
C PHE A 476 11.78 -2.74 -8.60
N ILE A 477 11.25 -3.97 -8.57
CA ILE A 477 10.06 -4.33 -9.36
C ILE A 477 8.84 -3.57 -8.85
N GLN A 478 8.65 -3.51 -7.53
CA GLN A 478 7.57 -2.74 -6.90
C GLN A 478 7.65 -1.25 -7.26
N GLN A 479 8.84 -0.64 -7.20
CA GLN A 479 9.04 0.75 -7.59
C GLN A 479 8.76 0.97 -9.08
N THR A 480 9.16 0.01 -9.94
CA THR A 480 8.89 0.07 -11.37
C THR A 480 7.39 -0.01 -11.65
N LYS A 481 6.67 -0.91 -10.96
CA LYS A 481 5.21 -1.03 -11.03
C LYS A 481 4.53 0.28 -10.62
N LEU A 482 4.94 0.86 -9.49
CA LEU A 482 4.43 2.16 -9.02
C LEU A 482 4.62 3.25 -10.09
N LYS A 483 5.85 3.45 -10.57
CA LYS A 483 6.14 4.50 -11.57
C LYS A 483 5.46 4.24 -12.92
N ASN A 484 5.29 2.98 -13.32
CA ASN A 484 4.56 2.64 -14.54
C ASN A 484 3.04 2.87 -14.40
N THR A 485 2.47 2.67 -13.22
CA THR A 485 1.07 3.05 -12.94
C THR A 485 0.88 4.55 -13.05
N LEU A 486 1.81 5.36 -12.50
CA LEU A 486 1.75 6.82 -12.64
C LEU A 486 1.89 7.26 -14.10
N ARG A 487 2.75 6.62 -14.91
CA ARG A 487 2.84 6.89 -16.35
C ARG A 487 1.53 6.57 -17.07
N TRP A 488 0.97 5.40 -16.77
CA TRP A 488 -0.31 4.99 -17.35
C TRP A 488 -1.45 5.98 -16.99
N LEU A 489 -1.52 6.43 -15.75
CA LEU A 489 -2.49 7.45 -15.31
C LEU A 489 -2.37 8.76 -16.11
N MET A 490 -1.16 9.11 -16.53
CA MET A 490 -0.86 10.33 -17.29
C MET A 490 -0.74 10.11 -18.80
N ASN A 491 -1.18 8.94 -19.29
CA ASN A 491 -1.09 8.54 -20.69
C ASN A 491 0.32 8.56 -21.28
N GLU A 492 1.31 8.19 -20.47
CA GLU A 492 2.70 8.08 -20.87
C GLU A 492 3.12 6.62 -21.04
N ASP A 493 4.09 6.38 -21.91
CA ASP A 493 4.63 5.05 -22.18
C ASP A 493 5.23 4.41 -20.93
N GLN A 494 4.87 3.17 -20.65
CA GLN A 494 5.48 2.39 -19.58
C GLN A 494 6.92 2.02 -19.94
N ILE A 495 7.79 2.04 -18.94
CA ILE A 495 9.18 1.63 -19.10
C ILE A 495 9.33 0.17 -18.68
N THR A 496 9.55 -0.71 -19.66
CA THR A 496 9.68 -2.17 -19.44
C THR A 496 11.13 -2.65 -19.40
N HIS A 497 12.06 -1.89 -19.98
CA HIS A 497 13.49 -2.16 -19.94
C HIS A 497 14.31 -0.86 -20.13
N LEU A 498 15.58 -0.90 -19.75
CA LEU A 498 16.43 0.28 -19.72
C LEU A 498 17.66 0.17 -20.65
N GLY A 499 17.82 -0.91 -21.41
CA GLY A 499 19.09 -1.26 -22.00
C GLY A 499 19.18 -1.29 -23.53
N MET A 500 18.07 -1.04 -24.25
CA MET A 500 18.05 -1.22 -25.71
C MET A 500 18.10 0.08 -26.52
N ASP A 501 18.11 1.22 -25.86
CA ASP A 501 18.04 2.53 -26.54
C ASP A 501 19.22 2.82 -27.47
N TYR A 502 20.40 2.28 -27.15
CA TYR A 502 21.62 2.50 -27.94
C TYR A 502 21.86 1.48 -29.06
N TYR A 503 21.04 0.43 -29.12
CA TYR A 503 21.09 -0.53 -30.24
C TYR A 503 20.23 -0.11 -31.44
N ARG A 504 19.37 0.86 -31.28
CA ARG A 504 18.56 1.45 -32.34
C ARG A 504 19.30 2.67 -32.86
N SER A 505 20.18 2.46 -33.85
CA SER A 505 20.53 3.56 -34.76
C SER A 505 19.23 4.02 -35.41
N GLU A 506 18.98 5.30 -35.39
CA GLU A 506 17.81 6.05 -35.87
C GLU A 506 17.10 5.50 -37.06
#